data_022ae23d1cc9593967c2964f86902a63
#
_entry.id   022ae23d1cc9593967c2964f86902a63
#
_cell.length_a   1.000
_cell.length_b   1.000
_cell.length_c   1.000
_cell.angle_alpha   90.00
_cell.angle_beta   90.00
_cell.angle_gamma   90.00
#
_symmetry.space_group_name_H-M   'P 1'
#
loop_
_entity.id
_entity.type
_entity.pdbx_description
1 polymer ?
#
loop_
_entity_poly.entity_id
_entity_poly.type
_entity_poly.pdbx_seq_one_letter_code
_entity_poly.pdbx_strand_id
1 'polypeptide(L)'
;MFESHNINSDMITFLASLGGQVEQNSGRESIKYFSSVEDEIHSLYNGVALRYLNDFSIIELKGNDSLDFLHRISTNAMADLAEEEIRDTIFTSEKGRIIGVATVLNFDGYLLLVTGSGSRQKVTIWINKYIIGDDVKVSDASHRFNIFEISGPQSNSFLSLFVGNIVTEVQKNYFKVVSAEGVLFFLAKMKDYKGADKFWILAEQENGKKLISNMIENKGPFDFSLIGEEAYKIFRIENGIAADPYELNDNFNPHEARLVDLVDFKKGCYIGQEVIARLDTYDKVQKRLVGLCFPEPVEQGEKFSLLDEQKNEIGNITSIVFSPRLKKNIALGYVKKSFSDQGTKVIAKNGSKSLEVMINELPFKK
;
A
#
# COMPACT_ATOMS: atom_id res chain seq x y z
N MET A 1 -0.41 -24.86 10.09
CA MET A 1 -0.70 -23.85 11.13
C MET A 1 0.59 -23.05 11.26
N PHE A 2 0.64 -21.85 10.62
CA PHE A 2 1.84 -21.00 10.72
C PHE A 2 1.77 -20.31 12.07
N GLU A 3 2.71 -20.62 12.95
CA GLU A 3 2.86 -19.92 14.23
C GLU A 3 3.13 -18.44 13.92
N SER A 4 2.30 -17.57 14.46
CA SER A 4 2.51 -16.12 14.45
C SER A 4 3.66 -15.79 15.42
N HIS A 5 4.89 -16.10 15.03
CA HIS A 5 6.04 -15.53 15.71
C HIS A 5 6.03 -14.02 15.47
N ASN A 6 6.34 -13.29 16.52
CA ASN A 6 6.43 -11.83 16.53
C ASN A 6 7.69 -11.42 15.75
N ILE A 7 7.66 -11.60 14.43
CA ILE A 7 8.78 -11.61 13.50
C ILE A 7 9.48 -10.22 13.45
N ASN A 8 8.77 -9.16 13.84
CA ASN A 8 9.23 -7.77 13.74
C ASN A 8 9.56 -7.11 15.10
N SER A 9 9.45 -7.82 16.20
CA SER A 9 9.67 -7.27 17.56
C SER A 9 11.05 -6.62 17.73
N ASP A 10 12.09 -7.22 17.14
CA ASP A 10 13.46 -6.74 17.24
C ASP A 10 13.69 -5.40 16.52
N MET A 11 13.10 -5.22 15.32
CA MET A 11 13.17 -3.96 14.59
C MET A 11 12.29 -2.88 15.27
N ILE A 12 11.09 -3.23 15.75
CA ILE A 12 10.25 -2.29 16.49
C ILE A 12 10.94 -1.81 17.77
N THR A 13 11.59 -2.72 18.52
CA THR A 13 12.38 -2.35 19.69
C THR A 13 13.52 -1.38 19.35
N PHE A 14 14.21 -1.63 18.24
CA PHE A 14 15.26 -0.73 17.75
C PHE A 14 14.69 0.63 17.36
N LEU A 15 13.60 0.68 16.61
CA LEU A 15 12.94 1.93 16.21
C LEU A 15 12.41 2.71 17.42
N ALA A 16 11.91 2.01 18.44
CA ALA A 16 11.53 2.63 19.70
C ALA A 16 12.72 3.30 20.42
N SER A 17 13.90 2.67 20.36
CA SER A 17 15.13 3.27 20.93
C SER A 17 15.58 4.55 20.19
N LEU A 18 15.12 4.74 18.95
CA LEU A 18 15.33 5.97 18.17
C LEU A 18 14.24 7.04 18.41
N GLY A 19 13.38 6.85 19.41
CA GLY A 19 12.31 7.79 19.77
C GLY A 19 10.92 7.41 19.25
N GLY A 20 10.78 6.28 18.55
CA GLY A 20 9.51 5.80 18.05
C GLY A 20 8.55 5.42 19.18
N GLN A 21 7.32 5.94 19.13
CA GLN A 21 6.24 5.57 20.05
C GLN A 21 5.55 4.30 19.54
N VAL A 22 5.65 3.22 20.31
CA VAL A 22 5.03 1.93 19.96
C VAL A 22 3.53 1.96 20.26
N GLU A 23 2.72 1.46 19.35
CA GLU A 23 1.31 1.19 19.55
C GLU A 23 0.95 -0.26 19.19
N GLN A 24 -0.11 -0.77 19.82
CA GLN A 24 -0.68 -2.08 19.52
C GLN A 24 -1.91 -1.93 18.62
N ASN A 25 -1.83 -2.42 17.39
CA ASN A 25 -2.93 -2.40 16.45
C ASN A 25 -3.29 -3.82 16.00
N SER A 26 -4.49 -4.29 16.35
CA SER A 26 -5.01 -5.60 15.90
C SER A 26 -4.04 -6.77 16.16
N GLY A 27 -3.36 -6.75 17.32
CA GLY A 27 -2.40 -7.78 17.72
C GLY A 27 -1.00 -7.65 17.10
N ARG A 28 -0.70 -6.52 16.45
CA ARG A 28 0.62 -6.20 15.91
C ARG A 28 1.15 -4.93 16.56
N GLU A 29 2.44 -4.93 16.87
CA GLU A 29 3.18 -3.73 17.26
C GLU A 29 3.54 -2.91 16.02
N SER A 30 3.38 -1.60 16.10
CA SER A 30 3.81 -0.64 15.08
C SER A 30 4.35 0.63 15.73
N ILE A 31 5.09 1.42 14.96
CA ILE A 31 5.50 2.74 15.41
C ILE A 31 4.43 3.74 14.99
N LYS A 32 3.81 4.36 15.98
CA LYS A 32 2.76 5.36 15.77
C LYS A 32 3.33 6.65 15.18
N TYR A 33 4.36 7.21 15.81
CA TYR A 33 5.10 8.41 15.38
C TYR A 33 6.51 8.42 16.02
N PHE A 34 7.42 9.23 15.50
CA PHE A 34 8.75 9.52 16.07
C PHE A 34 8.86 10.96 16.58
N SER A 35 8.18 11.87 15.91
CA SER A 35 8.15 13.31 16.22
C SER A 35 6.72 13.83 16.19
N SER A 36 6.51 15.13 15.98
CA SER A 36 5.17 15.64 15.72
C SER A 36 4.65 15.10 14.38
N VAL A 37 3.36 14.80 14.31
CA VAL A 37 2.71 14.31 13.07
C VAL A 37 2.87 15.34 11.95
N GLU A 38 2.88 16.63 12.27
CA GLU A 38 3.10 17.73 11.35
C GLU A 38 4.49 17.69 10.71
N ASP A 39 5.55 17.43 11.50
CA ASP A 39 6.93 17.35 11.01
C ASP A 39 7.11 16.11 10.12
N GLU A 40 6.54 14.97 10.52
CA GLU A 40 6.59 13.76 9.70
C GLU A 40 5.85 13.94 8.37
N ILE A 41 4.67 14.59 8.37
CA ILE A 41 3.95 14.94 7.14
C ILE A 41 4.76 15.94 6.31
N HIS A 42 5.46 16.90 6.96
CA HIS A 42 6.32 17.84 6.25
C HIS A 42 7.39 17.09 5.43
N SER A 43 8.06 16.12 6.02
CA SER A 43 9.09 15.32 5.32
C SER A 43 8.53 14.53 4.13
N LEU A 44 7.30 14.01 4.23
CA LEU A 44 6.62 13.35 3.10
C LEU A 44 6.36 14.28 1.92
N TYR A 45 6.09 15.55 2.16
CA TYR A 45 5.75 16.53 1.11
C TYR A 45 6.92 17.39 0.65
N ASN A 46 7.98 17.57 1.46
CA ASN A 46 9.05 18.51 1.19
C ASN A 46 10.46 17.95 1.36
N GLY A 47 10.62 16.86 2.10
CA GLY A 47 11.92 16.29 2.48
C GLY A 47 12.10 14.84 2.03
N VAL A 48 12.62 14.04 2.96
CA VAL A 48 12.79 12.59 2.87
C VAL A 48 12.13 11.94 4.06
N ALA A 49 11.15 11.10 3.81
CA ALA A 49 10.49 10.29 4.82
C ALA A 49 10.91 8.82 4.69
N LEU A 50 11.37 8.23 5.79
CA LEU A 50 11.67 6.80 5.88
C LEU A 50 10.65 6.12 6.78
N ARG A 51 9.92 5.13 6.23
CA ARG A 51 8.93 4.32 6.94
C ARG A 51 9.34 2.85 6.95
N TYR A 52 9.18 2.18 8.08
CA TYR A 52 9.30 0.73 8.18
C TYR A 52 7.96 0.06 7.82
N LEU A 53 7.96 -0.80 6.80
CA LEU A 53 6.76 -1.46 6.31
C LEU A 53 6.48 -2.77 7.08
N ASN A 54 6.11 -2.66 8.33
CA ASN A 54 5.76 -3.83 9.14
C ASN A 54 4.30 -4.30 8.96
N ASP A 55 3.48 -3.54 8.25
CA ASP A 55 2.11 -3.87 7.87
C ASP A 55 2.03 -4.70 6.56
N PHE A 56 3.18 -5.12 6.03
CA PHE A 56 3.28 -6.00 4.87
C PHE A 56 3.76 -7.40 5.25
N SER A 57 3.51 -8.33 4.36
CA SER A 57 3.97 -9.71 4.43
C SER A 57 4.58 -10.11 3.09
N ILE A 58 5.54 -11.01 3.13
CA ILE A 58 6.24 -11.49 1.94
C ILE A 58 5.91 -12.96 1.73
N ILE A 59 5.38 -13.28 0.56
CA ILE A 59 5.13 -14.66 0.10
C ILE A 59 6.18 -14.97 -0.97
N GLU A 60 6.94 -16.03 -0.80
CA GLU A 60 7.89 -16.52 -1.80
C GLU A 60 7.25 -17.58 -2.67
N LEU A 61 7.41 -17.46 -3.99
CA LEU A 61 7.07 -18.49 -4.97
C LEU A 61 8.34 -18.98 -5.65
N LYS A 62 8.54 -20.28 -5.66
CA LYS A 62 9.64 -20.98 -6.38
C LYS A 62 9.07 -22.05 -7.29
N GLY A 63 9.70 -22.22 -8.44
CA GLY A 63 9.39 -23.24 -9.43
C GLY A 63 9.29 -22.65 -10.84
N ASN A 64 9.48 -23.51 -11.82
CA ASN A 64 9.58 -23.10 -13.22
C ASN A 64 8.30 -22.49 -13.78
N ASP A 65 7.13 -22.84 -13.19
CA ASP A 65 5.83 -22.37 -13.66
C ASP A 65 5.34 -21.11 -12.94
N SER A 66 6.15 -20.53 -12.01
CA SER A 66 5.69 -19.46 -11.11
C SER A 66 5.15 -18.23 -11.84
N LEU A 67 5.78 -17.76 -12.92
CA LEU A 67 5.33 -16.61 -13.69
C LEU A 67 4.05 -16.90 -14.48
N ASP A 68 4.00 -18.02 -15.19
CA ASP A 68 2.81 -18.43 -15.95
C ASP A 68 1.63 -18.73 -15.01
N PHE A 69 1.90 -19.30 -13.86
CA PHE A 69 0.91 -19.55 -12.83
C PHE A 69 0.31 -18.23 -12.32
N LEU A 70 1.15 -17.25 -11.90
CA LEU A 70 0.68 -15.93 -11.48
C LEU A 70 -0.06 -15.22 -12.59
N HIS A 71 0.38 -15.35 -13.83
CA HIS A 71 -0.31 -14.78 -15.00
C HIS A 71 -1.76 -15.27 -15.10
N ARG A 72 -2.04 -16.54 -14.78
CA ARG A 72 -3.39 -17.13 -14.87
C ARG A 72 -4.29 -16.79 -13.68
N ILE A 73 -3.72 -16.47 -12.52
CA ILE A 73 -4.53 -16.28 -11.29
C ILE A 73 -4.60 -14.84 -10.81
N SER A 74 -3.99 -13.88 -11.50
CA SER A 74 -3.98 -12.47 -11.12
C SER A 74 -4.27 -11.55 -12.31
N THR A 75 -4.57 -10.29 -12.08
CA THR A 75 -5.13 -9.37 -13.08
C THR A 75 -4.10 -8.80 -14.05
N ASN A 76 -2.82 -8.71 -13.67
CA ASN A 76 -1.79 -8.12 -14.52
C ASN A 76 -0.99 -9.19 -15.26
N ALA A 77 -0.33 -8.81 -16.36
CA ALA A 77 0.57 -9.70 -17.09
C ALA A 77 1.78 -10.07 -16.20
N MET A 78 2.09 -11.37 -16.05
CA MET A 78 3.21 -11.84 -15.25
C MET A 78 4.15 -12.73 -16.05
N ALA A 79 3.67 -13.36 -17.13
CA ALA A 79 4.47 -14.28 -17.92
C ALA A 79 5.69 -13.61 -18.58
N ASP A 80 5.63 -12.32 -18.85
CA ASP A 80 6.68 -11.49 -19.44
C ASP A 80 7.45 -10.61 -18.43
N LEU A 81 7.26 -10.83 -17.15
CA LEU A 81 7.95 -10.08 -16.10
C LEU A 81 9.45 -10.46 -16.12
N ALA A 82 10.30 -9.50 -16.47
CA ALA A 82 11.74 -9.71 -16.57
C ALA A 82 12.40 -9.85 -15.18
N GLU A 83 13.60 -10.42 -15.14
CA GLU A 83 14.41 -10.39 -13.93
C GLU A 83 14.68 -8.94 -13.48
N GLU A 84 14.76 -8.74 -12.19
CA GLU A 84 14.86 -7.42 -11.54
C GLU A 84 13.65 -6.49 -11.77
N GLU A 85 12.64 -6.90 -12.54
CA GLU A 85 11.41 -6.13 -12.74
C GLU A 85 10.43 -6.30 -11.57
N ILE A 86 9.63 -5.24 -11.34
CA ILE A 86 8.59 -5.17 -10.32
C ILE A 86 7.25 -4.92 -11.01
N ARG A 87 6.21 -5.66 -10.62
CA ARG A 87 4.87 -5.43 -11.15
C ARG A 87 3.79 -5.64 -10.10
N ASP A 88 2.91 -4.65 -9.99
CA ASP A 88 1.75 -4.78 -9.11
C ASP A 88 0.66 -5.60 -9.78
N THR A 89 -0.09 -6.37 -8.99
CA THR A 89 -1.22 -7.16 -9.48
C THR A 89 -2.30 -7.31 -8.41
N ILE A 90 -3.48 -7.72 -8.83
CA ILE A 90 -4.61 -7.98 -7.94
C ILE A 90 -5.02 -9.45 -8.08
N PHE A 91 -5.19 -10.13 -6.96
CA PHE A 91 -5.89 -11.41 -6.90
C PHE A 91 -7.36 -11.15 -6.74
N THR A 92 -8.17 -11.70 -7.63
CA THR A 92 -9.62 -11.51 -7.63
C THR A 92 -10.36 -12.84 -7.56
N SER A 93 -11.52 -12.84 -6.91
CA SER A 93 -12.43 -13.98 -6.93
C SER A 93 -13.06 -14.15 -8.30
N GLU A 94 -13.73 -15.28 -8.51
CA GLU A 94 -14.51 -15.56 -9.73
C GLU A 94 -15.62 -14.49 -9.97
N LYS A 95 -16.01 -13.77 -8.90
CA LYS A 95 -16.97 -12.66 -8.95
C LYS A 95 -16.28 -11.29 -9.18
N GLY A 96 -14.97 -11.27 -9.50
CA GLY A 96 -14.21 -10.04 -9.72
C GLY A 96 -13.98 -9.19 -8.45
N ARG A 97 -14.14 -9.78 -7.23
CA ARG A 97 -13.90 -9.09 -5.96
C ARG A 97 -12.44 -9.19 -5.57
N ILE A 98 -11.89 -8.14 -4.95
CA ILE A 98 -10.50 -8.08 -4.50
C ILE A 98 -10.27 -9.08 -3.35
N ILE A 99 -9.33 -10.00 -3.52
CA ILE A 99 -8.83 -10.89 -2.47
C ILE A 99 -7.62 -10.26 -1.80
N GLY A 100 -6.74 -9.67 -2.60
CA GLY A 100 -5.59 -8.92 -2.16
C GLY A 100 -4.85 -8.28 -3.32
N VAL A 101 -4.03 -7.29 -3.01
CA VAL A 101 -3.11 -6.64 -3.95
C VAL A 101 -1.69 -7.04 -3.58
N ALA A 102 -0.87 -7.34 -4.55
CA ALA A 102 0.53 -7.68 -4.32
C ALA A 102 1.45 -6.95 -5.29
N THR A 103 2.61 -6.55 -4.78
CA THR A 103 3.76 -6.14 -5.57
C THR A 103 4.66 -7.36 -5.78
N VAL A 104 4.87 -7.76 -7.02
CA VAL A 104 5.69 -8.92 -7.40
C VAL A 104 7.06 -8.44 -7.81
N LEU A 105 8.10 -8.94 -7.16
CA LEU A 105 9.51 -8.73 -7.51
C LEU A 105 10.06 -10.03 -8.08
N ASN A 106 10.61 -9.99 -9.30
CA ASN A 106 11.16 -11.16 -9.96
C ASN A 106 12.68 -11.25 -9.73
N PHE A 107 13.07 -12.22 -8.92
CA PHE A 107 14.47 -12.57 -8.64
C PHE A 107 14.89 -13.77 -9.49
N ASP A 108 16.19 -13.93 -9.67
CA ASP A 108 16.73 -15.15 -10.29
C ASP A 108 16.27 -16.40 -9.51
N GLY A 109 15.44 -17.20 -10.14
CA GLY A 109 14.92 -18.48 -9.62
C GLY A 109 13.78 -18.40 -8.60
N TYR A 110 13.27 -17.21 -8.22
CA TYR A 110 12.12 -17.09 -7.34
C TYR A 110 11.42 -15.72 -7.46
N LEU A 111 10.17 -15.66 -7.00
CA LEU A 111 9.40 -14.43 -6.91
C LEU A 111 9.13 -14.08 -5.45
N LEU A 112 9.17 -12.80 -5.11
CA LEU A 112 8.64 -12.28 -3.85
C LEU A 112 7.35 -11.50 -4.13
N LEU A 113 6.29 -11.86 -3.43
CA LEU A 113 5.02 -11.15 -3.44
C LEU A 113 4.89 -10.39 -2.13
N VAL A 114 4.99 -9.07 -2.18
CA VAL A 114 4.77 -8.19 -1.03
C VAL A 114 3.30 -7.78 -1.03
N THR A 115 2.57 -8.16 0.01
CA THR A 115 1.12 -7.89 0.15
C THR A 115 0.81 -7.34 1.53
N GLY A 116 -0.29 -6.61 1.67
CA GLY A 116 -0.77 -6.16 2.97
C GLY A 116 -0.98 -7.34 3.92
N SER A 117 -0.58 -7.20 5.15
CA SER A 117 -0.62 -8.29 6.13
C SER A 117 -2.04 -8.78 6.42
N GLY A 118 -3.05 -7.92 6.27
CA GLY A 118 -4.47 -8.30 6.38
C GLY A 118 -4.93 -9.25 5.27
N SER A 119 -4.30 -9.18 4.10
CA SER A 119 -4.61 -10.03 2.95
C SER A 119 -3.72 -11.27 2.83
N ARG A 120 -2.59 -11.35 3.56
CA ARG A 120 -1.61 -12.45 3.44
C ARG A 120 -2.27 -13.83 3.44
N GLN A 121 -3.06 -14.13 4.47
CA GLN A 121 -3.68 -15.44 4.60
C GLN A 121 -4.64 -15.76 3.44
N LYS A 122 -5.45 -14.77 3.05
CA LYS A 122 -6.39 -14.91 1.93
C LYS A 122 -5.65 -15.16 0.62
N VAL A 123 -4.60 -14.39 0.34
CA VAL A 123 -3.76 -14.54 -0.86
C VAL A 123 -3.04 -15.89 -0.86
N THR A 124 -2.46 -16.31 0.26
CA THR A 124 -1.79 -17.62 0.36
C THR A 124 -2.77 -18.78 0.12
N ILE A 125 -3.95 -18.74 0.72
CA ILE A 125 -5.00 -19.75 0.51
C ILE A 125 -5.44 -19.76 -0.96
N TRP A 126 -5.60 -18.57 -1.55
CA TRP A 126 -6.00 -18.41 -2.95
C TRP A 126 -4.96 -19.00 -3.90
N ILE A 127 -3.69 -18.68 -3.72
CA ILE A 127 -2.59 -19.25 -4.51
C ILE A 127 -2.60 -20.78 -4.41
N ASN A 128 -2.60 -21.32 -3.20
CA ASN A 128 -2.57 -22.78 -2.98
C ASN A 128 -3.80 -23.50 -3.56
N LYS A 129 -4.97 -22.86 -3.61
CA LYS A 129 -6.20 -23.43 -4.20
C LYS A 129 -6.03 -23.74 -5.68
N TYR A 130 -5.23 -22.98 -6.41
CA TYR A 130 -5.11 -23.09 -7.87
C TYR A 130 -3.82 -23.77 -8.35
N ILE A 131 -2.96 -24.20 -7.43
CA ILE A 131 -1.81 -25.04 -7.80
C ILE A 131 -2.32 -26.46 -8.07
N ILE A 132 -2.42 -26.82 -9.36
CA ILE A 132 -2.88 -28.13 -9.82
C ILE A 132 -1.90 -28.69 -10.83
N GLY A 133 -0.85 -29.38 -10.34
CA GLY A 133 0.19 -29.96 -11.19
C GLY A 133 1.26 -28.98 -11.67
N ASP A 134 1.19 -27.73 -11.28
CA ASP A 134 2.20 -26.71 -11.56
C ASP A 134 3.46 -26.92 -10.69
N ASP A 135 4.64 -26.71 -11.25
CA ASP A 135 5.89 -26.64 -10.49
C ASP A 135 5.97 -25.28 -9.78
N VAL A 136 5.18 -25.14 -8.70
CA VAL A 136 5.12 -23.94 -7.87
C VAL A 136 5.12 -24.33 -6.39
N LYS A 137 6.05 -23.77 -5.63
CA LYS A 137 6.13 -23.91 -4.16
C LYS A 137 5.92 -22.56 -3.51
N VAL A 138 5.08 -22.51 -2.50
CA VAL A 138 4.70 -21.30 -1.77
C VAL A 138 5.24 -21.36 -0.35
N SER A 139 5.95 -20.32 0.09
CA SER A 139 6.44 -20.21 1.46
C SER A 139 6.32 -18.78 2.01
N ASP A 140 6.29 -18.65 3.34
CA ASP A 140 6.35 -17.36 4.02
C ASP A 140 7.81 -16.90 4.13
N ALA A 141 8.12 -15.79 3.52
CA ALA A 141 9.45 -15.17 3.54
C ALA A 141 9.49 -13.86 4.37
N SER A 142 8.41 -13.53 5.10
CA SER A 142 8.31 -12.28 5.88
C SER A 142 9.42 -12.15 6.94
N HIS A 143 9.94 -13.28 7.42
CA HIS A 143 11.05 -13.33 8.39
C HIS A 143 12.43 -13.07 7.78
N ARG A 144 12.57 -13.02 6.46
CA ARG A 144 13.88 -12.88 5.79
C ARG A 144 14.30 -11.44 5.61
N PHE A 145 13.33 -10.54 5.44
CA PHE A 145 13.59 -9.16 5.06
C PHE A 145 12.90 -8.16 5.97
N ASN A 146 13.61 -7.07 6.24
CA ASN A 146 12.99 -5.81 6.62
C ASN A 146 12.74 -4.99 5.34
N ILE A 147 11.55 -4.44 5.20
CA ILE A 147 11.22 -3.54 4.08
C ILE A 147 11.07 -2.12 4.62
N PHE A 148 11.75 -1.19 3.98
CA PHE A 148 11.65 0.24 4.28
C PHE A 148 11.18 0.98 3.03
N GLU A 149 10.30 1.95 3.22
CA GLU A 149 9.88 2.87 2.16
C GLU A 149 10.58 4.21 2.37
N ILE A 150 11.24 4.72 1.32
CA ILE A 150 11.76 6.08 1.25
C ILE A 150 10.92 6.84 0.26
N SER A 151 10.35 7.94 0.70
CA SER A 151 9.45 8.78 -0.09
C SER A 151 9.66 10.27 0.22
N GLY A 152 9.15 11.12 -0.67
CA GLY A 152 9.29 12.56 -0.60
C GLY A 152 10.18 13.12 -1.71
N PRO A 153 10.09 14.43 -1.99
CA PRO A 153 10.72 15.04 -3.18
C PRO A 153 12.25 15.05 -3.14
N GLN A 154 12.87 14.89 -1.98
CA GLN A 154 14.33 14.83 -1.84
C GLN A 154 14.88 13.39 -1.83
N SER A 155 14.03 12.37 -1.94
CA SER A 155 14.41 10.94 -1.81
C SER A 155 15.48 10.51 -2.81
N ASN A 156 15.37 10.92 -4.07
CA ASN A 156 16.36 10.58 -5.10
C ASN A 156 17.73 11.18 -4.78
N SER A 157 17.78 12.46 -4.43
CA SER A 157 19.03 13.14 -4.08
C SER A 157 19.67 12.60 -2.79
N PHE A 158 18.84 12.28 -1.79
CA PHE A 158 19.29 11.61 -0.56
C PHE A 158 19.94 10.25 -0.86
N LEU A 159 19.22 9.40 -1.61
CA LEU A 159 19.75 8.09 -1.97
C LEU A 159 20.99 8.20 -2.85
N SER A 160 21.08 9.19 -3.76
CA SER A 160 22.29 9.43 -4.54
C SER A 160 23.50 9.81 -3.68
N LEU A 161 23.29 10.53 -2.57
CA LEU A 161 24.34 10.76 -1.57
C LEU A 161 24.75 9.48 -0.85
N PHE A 162 23.78 8.63 -0.52
CA PHE A 162 23.99 7.43 0.31
C PHE A 162 24.58 6.25 -0.47
N VAL A 163 24.10 5.99 -1.71
CA VAL A 163 24.52 4.84 -2.54
C VAL A 163 25.20 5.22 -3.85
N GLY A 164 25.37 6.51 -4.11
CA GLY A 164 26.01 7.00 -5.35
C GLY A 164 25.07 6.97 -6.56
N ASN A 165 25.67 6.98 -7.75
CA ASN A 165 24.95 7.11 -9.03
C ASN A 165 24.04 5.93 -9.38
N ILE A 166 24.19 4.80 -8.73
CA ILE A 166 23.35 3.60 -8.96
C ILE A 166 21.85 3.91 -8.89
N VAL A 167 21.44 4.88 -8.06
CA VAL A 167 20.04 5.33 -7.94
C VAL A 167 19.46 5.80 -9.28
N THR A 168 20.28 6.48 -10.09
CA THR A 168 19.88 6.98 -11.41
C THR A 168 19.82 5.89 -12.47
N GLU A 169 20.50 4.76 -12.23
CA GLU A 169 20.50 3.59 -13.10
C GLU A 169 19.31 2.66 -12.84
N VAL A 170 18.74 2.70 -11.62
CA VAL A 170 17.54 1.92 -11.30
C VAL A 170 16.34 2.54 -12.03
N GLN A 171 15.84 1.81 -13.02
CA GLN A 171 14.65 2.21 -13.75
C GLN A 171 13.40 2.08 -12.87
N LYS A 172 12.36 2.84 -13.20
CA LYS A 172 11.06 2.72 -12.53
C LYS A 172 10.48 1.31 -12.72
N ASN A 173 9.98 0.75 -11.63
CA ASN A 173 9.50 -0.64 -11.53
C ASN A 173 10.61 -1.69 -11.73
N TYR A 174 11.85 -1.35 -11.37
CA TYR A 174 12.97 -2.26 -11.27
C TYR A 174 13.66 -2.15 -9.92
N PHE A 175 14.42 -3.19 -9.57
CA PHE A 175 15.29 -3.17 -8.40
C PHE A 175 16.70 -3.60 -8.78
N LYS A 176 17.67 -3.25 -7.93
CA LYS A 176 19.06 -3.68 -8.05
C LYS A 176 19.63 -4.04 -6.69
N VAL A 177 20.60 -4.94 -6.68
CA VAL A 177 21.44 -5.18 -5.49
C VAL A 177 22.40 -4.02 -5.34
N VAL A 178 22.44 -3.45 -4.15
CA VAL A 178 23.25 -2.30 -3.81
C VAL A 178 24.06 -2.59 -2.54
N SER A 179 25.27 -2.07 -2.47
CA SER A 179 26.10 -2.10 -1.26
C SER A 179 26.39 -0.67 -0.80
N ALA A 180 26.08 -0.37 0.44
CA ALA A 180 26.44 0.88 1.08
C ALA A 180 26.90 0.62 2.52
N GLU A 181 28.00 1.25 2.96
CA GLU A 181 28.55 1.14 4.32
C GLU A 181 28.72 -0.31 4.81
N GLY A 182 29.07 -1.22 3.87
CA GLY A 182 29.23 -2.64 4.16
C GLY A 182 27.94 -3.39 4.47
N VAL A 183 26.81 -2.91 3.95
CA VAL A 183 25.50 -3.56 3.97
C VAL A 183 25.02 -3.79 2.54
N LEU A 184 24.61 -5.03 2.26
CA LEU A 184 23.92 -5.38 1.00
C LEU A 184 22.41 -5.29 1.20
N PHE A 185 21.72 -4.72 0.22
CA PHE A 185 20.28 -4.64 0.18
C PHE A 185 19.76 -4.50 -1.25
N PHE A 186 18.49 -4.74 -1.46
CA PHE A 186 17.83 -4.48 -2.74
C PHE A 186 17.21 -3.07 -2.70
N LEU A 187 17.58 -2.24 -3.67
CA LEU A 187 17.00 -0.92 -3.90
C LEU A 187 16.02 -1.01 -5.05
N ALA A 188 14.74 -0.86 -4.76
CA ALA A 188 13.64 -0.93 -5.71
C ALA A 188 13.09 0.48 -5.96
N LYS A 189 13.01 0.92 -7.22
CA LYS A 189 12.35 2.16 -7.59
C LYS A 189 10.91 1.87 -7.97
N MET A 190 10.00 2.25 -7.10
CA MET A 190 8.59 1.95 -7.21
C MET A 190 7.88 2.91 -8.19
N LYS A 191 6.66 2.54 -8.61
CA LYS A 191 5.78 3.48 -9.31
C LYS A 191 5.61 4.72 -8.43
N ASP A 192 5.96 5.89 -8.99
CA ASP A 192 5.82 7.17 -8.32
C ASP A 192 4.35 7.48 -8.03
N TYR A 193 4.16 8.25 -6.98
CA TYR A 193 2.89 8.83 -6.68
C TYR A 193 2.97 10.34 -6.91
N LYS A 194 2.25 10.83 -7.93
CA LYS A 194 2.20 12.26 -8.32
C LYS A 194 3.56 12.90 -8.63
N GLY A 195 4.48 12.14 -9.23
CA GLY A 195 5.77 12.66 -9.67
C GLY A 195 6.82 12.75 -8.57
N ALA A 196 6.54 12.28 -7.35
CA ALA A 196 7.56 12.07 -6.33
C ALA A 196 8.08 10.63 -6.40
N ASP A 197 9.40 10.49 -6.54
CA ASP A 197 10.05 9.18 -6.51
C ASP A 197 9.79 8.47 -5.18
N LYS A 198 9.48 7.20 -5.26
CA LYS A 198 9.30 6.30 -4.14
C LYS A 198 10.21 5.10 -4.28
N PHE A 199 10.90 4.75 -3.22
CA PHE A 199 11.81 3.61 -3.21
C PHE A 199 11.44 2.64 -2.09
N TRP A 200 11.57 1.35 -2.38
CA TRP A 200 11.64 0.34 -1.34
C TRP A 200 13.06 -0.15 -1.19
N ILE A 201 13.43 -0.40 0.05
CA ILE A 201 14.68 -1.04 0.43
C ILE A 201 14.34 -2.34 1.12
N LEU A 202 14.80 -3.46 0.57
CA LEU A 202 14.67 -4.77 1.18
C LEU A 202 16.05 -5.19 1.70
N ALA A 203 16.22 -5.18 2.99
CA ALA A 203 17.44 -5.63 3.66
C ALA A 203 17.17 -6.93 4.41
N GLU A 204 18.12 -7.87 4.41
CA GLU A 204 18.05 -9.03 5.29
C GLU A 204 17.88 -8.58 6.75
N GLN A 205 17.20 -9.40 7.54
CA GLN A 205 16.81 -9.00 8.91
C GLN A 205 17.97 -8.52 9.76
N GLU A 206 19.11 -9.19 9.68
CA GLU A 206 20.33 -8.86 10.42
C GLU A 206 20.95 -7.51 10.02
N ASN A 207 20.69 -7.06 8.79
CA ASN A 207 21.26 -5.86 8.20
C ASN A 207 20.38 -4.61 8.38
N GLY A 208 19.10 -4.77 8.66
CA GLY A 208 18.13 -3.67 8.67
C GLY A 208 18.49 -2.57 9.68
N LYS A 209 18.87 -2.92 10.91
CA LYS A 209 19.25 -1.95 11.95
C LYS A 209 20.48 -1.14 11.56
N LYS A 210 21.52 -1.82 11.07
CA LYS A 210 22.77 -1.16 10.63
C LYS A 210 22.49 -0.20 9.48
N LEU A 211 21.65 -0.63 8.52
CA LEU A 211 21.28 0.19 7.37
C LEU A 211 20.58 1.49 7.80
N ILE A 212 19.60 1.40 8.70
CA ILE A 212 18.86 2.56 9.19
C ILE A 212 19.77 3.50 10.00
N SER A 213 20.63 2.95 10.88
CA SER A 213 21.63 3.78 11.62
C SER A 213 22.51 4.55 10.66
N ASN A 214 23.06 3.88 9.63
CA ASN A 214 23.91 4.51 8.62
C ASN A 214 23.17 5.63 7.86
N MET A 215 21.88 5.42 7.50
CA MET A 215 21.08 6.43 6.82
C MET A 215 20.84 7.66 7.69
N ILE A 216 20.58 7.48 8.97
CA ILE A 216 20.38 8.56 9.94
C ILE A 216 21.68 9.36 10.14
N GLU A 217 22.79 8.67 10.33
CA GLU A 217 24.11 9.28 10.56
C GLU A 217 24.58 10.06 9.32
N ASN A 218 24.28 9.57 8.11
CA ASN A 218 24.73 10.11 6.85
C ASN A 218 23.61 10.89 6.09
N LYS A 219 22.59 11.37 6.81
CA LYS A 219 21.46 12.11 6.17
C LYS A 219 21.87 13.41 5.47
N GLY A 220 23.06 13.93 5.75
CA GLY A 220 23.59 15.15 5.13
C GLY A 220 22.69 16.38 5.39
N PRO A 221 22.50 17.25 4.38
CA PRO A 221 21.70 18.47 4.51
C PRO A 221 20.19 18.23 4.28
N PHE A 222 19.77 16.99 4.07
CA PHE A 222 18.39 16.69 3.74
C PHE A 222 17.45 16.78 4.96
N ASP A 223 16.25 17.25 4.72
CA ASP A 223 15.15 17.19 5.69
C ASP A 223 14.64 15.75 5.80
N PHE A 224 15.36 14.96 6.57
CA PHE A 224 15.16 13.51 6.74
C PHE A 224 14.47 13.21 8.05
N SER A 225 13.35 12.48 7.98
CA SER A 225 12.63 11.99 9.15
C SER A 225 12.30 10.50 9.04
N LEU A 226 12.42 9.80 10.16
CA LEU A 226 11.68 8.57 10.37
C LEU A 226 10.20 8.94 10.57
N ILE A 227 9.29 8.19 9.95
CA ILE A 227 7.86 8.45 10.08
C ILE A 227 7.11 7.21 10.58
N GLY A 228 6.06 7.46 11.36
CA GLY A 228 5.17 6.42 11.87
C GLY A 228 3.89 6.26 11.05
N GLU A 229 3.05 5.33 11.53
CA GLU A 229 1.80 4.95 10.85
C GLU A 229 0.78 6.10 10.82
N GLU A 230 0.79 7.00 11.80
CA GLU A 230 -0.18 8.10 11.87
C GLU A 230 0.05 9.12 10.74
N ALA A 231 1.29 9.56 10.54
CA ALA A 231 1.63 10.47 9.44
C ALA A 231 1.38 9.82 8.07
N TYR A 232 1.77 8.55 7.89
CA TYR A 232 1.53 7.84 6.64
C TYR A 232 0.04 7.64 6.37
N LYS A 233 -0.78 7.34 7.39
CA LYS A 233 -2.23 7.21 7.28
C LYS A 233 -2.87 8.51 6.78
N ILE A 234 -2.43 9.65 7.31
CA ILE A 234 -2.93 10.96 6.86
C ILE A 234 -2.50 11.18 5.40
N PHE A 235 -1.22 10.98 5.08
CA PHE A 235 -0.68 11.14 3.74
C PHE A 235 -1.43 10.26 2.71
N ARG A 236 -1.66 8.96 2.99
CA ARG A 236 -2.36 8.08 2.06
C ARG A 236 -3.80 8.52 1.81
N ILE A 237 -4.51 8.96 2.85
CA ILE A 237 -5.91 9.41 2.73
C ILE A 237 -5.97 10.72 1.94
N GLU A 238 -5.09 11.70 2.24
CA GLU A 238 -4.99 12.94 1.46
C GLU A 238 -4.75 12.68 -0.02
N ASN A 239 -3.99 11.64 -0.31
CA ASN A 239 -3.61 11.27 -1.67
C ASN A 239 -4.55 10.24 -2.32
N GLY A 240 -5.56 9.73 -1.62
CA GLY A 240 -6.51 8.76 -2.15
C GLY A 240 -5.91 7.37 -2.37
N ILE A 241 -4.87 7.01 -1.61
CA ILE A 241 -4.24 5.69 -1.68
C ILE A 241 -5.07 4.71 -0.86
N ALA A 242 -5.68 3.76 -1.55
CA ALA A 242 -6.42 2.67 -0.92
C ALA A 242 -5.48 1.73 -0.16
N ALA A 243 -5.91 1.23 0.98
CA ALA A 243 -5.13 0.33 1.83
C ALA A 243 -5.91 -0.91 2.27
N ASP A 244 -5.19 -2.00 2.47
CA ASP A 244 -5.67 -3.23 3.08
C ASP A 244 -5.74 -3.06 4.62
N PRO A 245 -6.77 -3.54 5.30
CA PRO A 245 -8.01 -4.15 4.77
C PRO A 245 -9.17 -3.14 4.57
N TYR A 246 -8.90 -1.86 4.66
CA TYR A 246 -9.93 -0.81 4.72
C TYR A 246 -10.67 -0.62 3.40
N GLU A 247 -9.95 -0.23 2.36
CA GLU A 247 -10.47 -0.02 1.02
C GLU A 247 -10.28 -1.24 0.12
N LEU A 248 -9.29 -2.10 0.41
CA LEU A 248 -8.91 -3.26 -0.41
C LEU A 248 -9.38 -4.55 0.26
N ASN A 249 -10.58 -5.00 -0.09
CA ASN A 249 -11.19 -6.22 0.43
C ASN A 249 -12.26 -6.78 -0.52
N ASP A 250 -12.85 -7.91 -0.15
CA ASP A 250 -13.82 -8.66 -0.95
C ASP A 250 -15.21 -8.01 -1.12
N ASN A 251 -15.44 -6.84 -0.53
CA ASN A 251 -16.64 -6.05 -0.80
C ASN A 251 -16.54 -5.24 -2.09
N PHE A 252 -15.34 -5.05 -2.62
CA PHE A 252 -15.07 -4.16 -3.74
C PHE A 252 -14.37 -4.88 -4.89
N ASN A 253 -14.42 -4.28 -6.07
CA ASN A 253 -13.70 -4.73 -7.26
C ASN A 253 -12.65 -3.68 -7.68
N PRO A 254 -11.72 -4.02 -8.61
CA PRO A 254 -10.66 -3.11 -9.04
C PRO A 254 -11.15 -1.77 -9.60
N HIS A 255 -12.27 -1.75 -10.32
CA HIS A 255 -12.84 -0.50 -10.85
C HIS A 255 -13.37 0.40 -9.74
N GLU A 256 -14.07 -0.18 -8.75
CA GLU A 256 -14.60 0.56 -7.61
C GLU A 256 -13.45 1.15 -6.78
N ALA A 257 -12.34 0.41 -6.61
CA ALA A 257 -11.17 0.80 -5.83
C ALA A 257 -10.18 1.71 -6.58
N ARG A 258 -10.47 2.10 -7.84
CA ARG A 258 -9.59 2.91 -8.69
C ARG A 258 -8.24 2.24 -9.00
N LEU A 259 -8.22 0.93 -9.11
CA LEU A 259 -7.03 0.11 -9.38
C LEU A 259 -7.02 -0.50 -10.78
N VAL A 260 -7.70 0.13 -11.74
CA VAL A 260 -7.79 -0.36 -13.13
C VAL A 260 -6.41 -0.43 -13.79
N ASP A 261 -5.49 0.45 -13.41
CA ASP A 261 -4.10 0.44 -13.89
C ASP A 261 -3.34 -0.85 -13.55
N LEU A 262 -3.84 -1.65 -12.61
CA LEU A 262 -3.28 -2.96 -12.22
C LEU A 262 -3.98 -4.13 -12.94
N VAL A 263 -4.78 -3.83 -13.96
CA VAL A 263 -5.49 -4.80 -14.77
C VAL A 263 -5.01 -4.70 -16.22
N ASP A 264 -4.44 -5.78 -16.72
CA ASP A 264 -4.12 -5.87 -18.14
C ASP A 264 -5.30 -6.51 -18.90
N PHE A 265 -6.02 -5.69 -19.66
CA PHE A 265 -7.17 -6.13 -20.46
C PHE A 265 -6.76 -6.87 -21.75
N LYS A 266 -5.48 -6.88 -22.09
CA LYS A 266 -4.96 -7.50 -23.31
C LYS A 266 -4.33 -8.88 -23.07
N LYS A 267 -4.02 -9.21 -21.80
CA LYS A 267 -3.47 -10.51 -21.44
C LYS A 267 -4.49 -11.64 -21.61
N GLY A 268 -4.01 -12.88 -21.58
CA GLY A 268 -4.85 -14.08 -21.60
C GLY A 268 -5.82 -14.20 -20.41
N CYS A 269 -6.52 -15.32 -20.33
CA CYS A 269 -7.54 -15.56 -19.32
C CYS A 269 -6.95 -15.56 -17.90
N TYR A 270 -7.69 -14.94 -16.97
CA TYR A 270 -7.41 -14.99 -15.54
C TYR A 270 -8.70 -15.07 -14.73
N ILE A 271 -8.59 -15.41 -13.44
CA ILE A 271 -9.75 -15.58 -12.57
C ILE A 271 -10.47 -14.25 -12.33
N GLY A 272 -11.78 -14.21 -12.62
CA GLY A 272 -12.61 -13.01 -12.48
C GLY A 272 -12.62 -12.08 -13.71
N GLN A 273 -11.84 -12.41 -14.75
CA GLN A 273 -11.71 -11.55 -15.95
C GLN A 273 -13.05 -11.17 -16.59
N GLU A 274 -13.97 -12.13 -16.74
CA GLU A 274 -15.26 -11.87 -17.40
C GLU A 274 -16.04 -10.74 -16.70
N VAL A 275 -16.08 -10.77 -15.37
CA VAL A 275 -16.78 -9.73 -14.59
C VAL A 275 -16.07 -8.40 -14.71
N ILE A 276 -14.74 -8.37 -14.59
CA ILE A 276 -13.92 -7.15 -14.66
C ILE A 276 -14.01 -6.52 -16.03
N ALA A 277 -13.83 -7.29 -17.11
CA ALA A 277 -13.95 -6.80 -18.48
C ALA A 277 -15.37 -6.29 -18.81
N ARG A 278 -16.41 -6.97 -18.28
CA ARG A 278 -17.80 -6.54 -18.46
C ARG A 278 -18.08 -5.21 -17.74
N LEU A 279 -17.53 -4.99 -16.56
CA LEU A 279 -17.66 -3.72 -15.83
C LEU A 279 -17.02 -2.57 -16.61
N ASP A 280 -15.88 -2.82 -17.24
CA ASP A 280 -15.17 -1.86 -18.09
C ASP A 280 -15.98 -1.54 -19.36
N THR A 281 -16.30 -2.56 -20.16
CA THR A 281 -16.95 -2.40 -21.46
C THR A 281 -18.30 -1.72 -21.37
N TYR A 282 -19.11 -2.01 -20.34
CA TYR A 282 -20.47 -1.50 -20.20
C TYR A 282 -20.61 -0.35 -19.20
N ASP A 283 -19.49 0.14 -18.63
CA ASP A 283 -19.46 1.16 -17.56
C ASP A 283 -20.47 0.87 -16.43
N LYS A 284 -20.57 -0.41 -16.03
CA LYS A 284 -21.53 -0.90 -15.00
C LYS A 284 -20.98 -0.87 -13.59
N VAL A 285 -19.96 -0.06 -13.35
CA VAL A 285 -19.40 0.15 -12.02
C VAL A 285 -20.46 0.75 -11.11
N GLN A 286 -20.74 0.09 -9.98
CA GLN A 286 -21.84 0.46 -9.08
C GLN A 286 -21.43 1.50 -8.05
N LYS A 287 -20.19 1.42 -7.57
CA LYS A 287 -19.64 2.28 -6.53
C LYS A 287 -18.32 2.89 -6.98
N ARG A 288 -17.92 3.98 -6.35
CA ARG A 288 -16.58 4.58 -6.55
C ARG A 288 -15.97 4.95 -5.20
N LEU A 289 -14.66 4.73 -5.09
CA LEU A 289 -13.86 5.29 -4.01
C LEU A 289 -13.74 6.80 -4.22
N VAL A 290 -14.13 7.57 -3.20
CA VAL A 290 -14.13 9.03 -3.20
C VAL A 290 -13.49 9.58 -1.94
N GLY A 291 -13.07 10.85 -2.00
CA GLY A 291 -12.76 11.64 -0.83
C GLY A 291 -14.02 12.25 -0.22
N LEU A 292 -14.03 12.44 1.09
CA LEU A 292 -15.10 13.16 1.79
C LEU A 292 -14.51 14.20 2.74
N CYS A 293 -15.12 15.37 2.82
CA CYS A 293 -14.76 16.40 3.80
C CYS A 293 -15.88 16.56 4.82
N PHE A 294 -15.50 16.56 6.11
CA PHE A 294 -16.41 16.83 7.21
C PHE A 294 -16.45 18.33 7.53
N PRO A 295 -17.61 18.88 7.88
CA PRO A 295 -17.76 20.27 8.27
C PRO A 295 -17.28 20.55 9.70
N GLU A 296 -17.23 19.52 10.53
CA GLU A 296 -16.85 19.59 11.95
C GLU A 296 -15.95 18.41 12.36
N PRO A 297 -15.25 18.50 13.50
CA PRO A 297 -14.41 17.44 14.00
C PRO A 297 -15.17 16.14 14.26
N VAL A 298 -14.55 15.02 13.86
CA VAL A 298 -15.01 13.66 14.14
C VAL A 298 -13.86 12.82 14.70
N GLU A 299 -14.18 11.84 15.54
CA GLU A 299 -13.17 10.98 16.13
C GLU A 299 -12.65 9.94 15.13
N GLN A 300 -11.38 9.62 15.27
CA GLN A 300 -10.79 8.53 14.48
C GLN A 300 -11.43 7.19 14.87
N GLY A 301 -11.73 6.36 13.88
CA GLY A 301 -12.34 5.04 14.11
C GLY A 301 -13.87 5.03 14.16
N GLU A 302 -14.53 6.18 14.17
CA GLU A 302 -15.97 6.24 13.98
C GLU A 302 -16.38 5.63 12.63
N LYS A 303 -17.42 4.81 12.64
CA LYS A 303 -17.95 4.18 11.41
C LYS A 303 -19.19 4.92 10.96
N PHE A 304 -19.19 5.38 9.71
CA PHE A 304 -20.32 6.08 9.11
C PHE A 304 -20.86 5.34 7.89
N SER A 305 -22.19 5.18 7.85
CA SER A 305 -22.90 4.92 6.60
C SER A 305 -23.15 6.24 5.88
N LEU A 306 -23.17 6.20 4.55
CA LEU A 306 -23.50 7.35 3.72
C LEU A 306 -24.94 7.20 3.20
N LEU A 307 -25.73 8.22 3.40
CA LEU A 307 -27.15 8.27 3.04
C LEU A 307 -27.42 9.41 2.05
N ASP A 308 -28.42 9.22 1.20
CA ASP A 308 -29.02 10.30 0.39
C ASP A 308 -29.99 11.15 1.22
N GLU A 309 -30.56 12.19 0.60
CA GLU A 309 -31.55 13.08 1.25
C GLU A 309 -32.83 12.33 1.66
N GLN A 310 -33.16 11.22 0.98
CA GLN A 310 -34.29 10.34 1.30
C GLN A 310 -33.94 9.30 2.38
N LYS A 311 -32.73 9.37 2.96
CA LYS A 311 -32.19 8.44 3.98
C LYS A 311 -31.95 7.00 3.47
N ASN A 312 -31.85 6.80 2.17
CA ASN A 312 -31.42 5.52 1.62
C ASN A 312 -29.90 5.38 1.75
N GLU A 313 -29.42 4.19 2.05
CA GLU A 313 -27.96 3.91 2.09
C GLU A 313 -27.37 3.91 0.67
N ILE A 314 -26.37 4.77 0.50
CA ILE A 314 -25.66 4.94 -0.77
C ILE A 314 -24.19 4.56 -0.70
N GLY A 315 -23.67 4.32 0.51
CA GLY A 315 -22.27 3.95 0.69
C GLY A 315 -21.82 3.91 2.15
N ASN A 316 -20.51 3.85 2.33
CA ASN A 316 -19.89 3.82 3.66
C ASN A 316 -18.52 4.50 3.63
N ILE A 317 -18.12 5.03 4.77
CA ILE A 317 -16.75 5.53 5.00
C ILE A 317 -15.86 4.39 5.47
N THR A 318 -14.65 4.34 4.94
CA THR A 318 -13.66 3.28 5.22
C THR A 318 -12.52 3.77 6.09
N SER A 319 -12.07 5.02 5.90
CA SER A 319 -10.97 5.62 6.65
C SER A 319 -11.25 7.08 6.92
N ILE A 320 -10.93 7.54 8.15
CA ILE A 320 -11.08 8.96 8.58
C ILE A 320 -9.80 9.40 9.26
N VAL A 321 -9.36 10.64 8.98
CA VAL A 321 -8.28 11.33 9.70
C VAL A 321 -8.55 12.83 9.78
N PHE A 322 -7.91 13.49 10.75
CA PHE A 322 -7.72 14.93 10.69
C PHE A 322 -6.47 15.23 9.85
N SER A 323 -6.58 16.07 8.83
CA SER A 323 -5.45 16.53 8.03
C SER A 323 -4.98 17.90 8.54
N PRO A 324 -3.77 17.99 9.14
CA PRO A 324 -3.20 19.26 9.56
C PRO A 324 -2.99 20.21 8.38
N ARG A 325 -2.59 19.66 7.22
CA ARG A 325 -2.37 20.42 5.99
C ARG A 325 -3.63 21.06 5.42
N LEU A 326 -4.76 20.35 5.47
CA LEU A 326 -6.06 20.82 5.00
C LEU A 326 -6.90 21.47 6.12
N LYS A 327 -6.47 21.34 7.39
CA LYS A 327 -7.13 21.86 8.61
C LYS A 327 -8.57 21.38 8.76
N LYS A 328 -8.85 20.11 8.39
CA LYS A 328 -10.18 19.50 8.50
C LYS A 328 -10.12 17.99 8.56
N ASN A 329 -11.20 17.38 9.00
CA ASN A 329 -11.36 15.93 8.90
C ASN A 329 -11.69 15.57 7.45
N ILE A 330 -10.93 14.61 6.94
CA ILE A 330 -11.10 14.02 5.61
C ILE A 330 -11.25 12.51 5.73
N ALA A 331 -11.89 11.92 4.73
CA ALA A 331 -12.12 10.48 4.71
C ALA A 331 -12.01 9.91 3.30
N LEU A 332 -11.75 8.60 3.25
CA LEU A 332 -12.02 7.76 2.09
C LEU A 332 -13.31 6.99 2.33
N GLY A 333 -14.06 6.77 1.27
CA GLY A 333 -15.28 5.98 1.34
C GLY A 333 -15.76 5.54 -0.03
N TYR A 334 -16.61 4.54 -0.04
CA TYR A 334 -17.29 4.08 -1.26
C TYR A 334 -18.70 4.63 -1.29
N VAL A 335 -19.08 5.19 -2.43
CA VAL A 335 -20.42 5.73 -2.68
C VAL A 335 -20.96 5.22 -4.02
N LYS A 336 -22.28 5.07 -4.12
CA LYS A 336 -22.92 4.75 -5.41
C LYS A 336 -22.48 5.74 -6.48
N LYS A 337 -22.21 5.26 -7.69
CA LYS A 337 -21.67 6.06 -8.81
C LYS A 337 -22.48 7.33 -9.08
N SER A 338 -23.79 7.29 -8.93
CA SER A 338 -24.69 8.45 -9.11
C SER A 338 -24.48 9.59 -8.12
N PHE A 339 -23.75 9.36 -7.02
CA PHE A 339 -23.44 10.35 -5.97
C PHE A 339 -21.94 10.66 -5.91
N SER A 340 -21.13 10.15 -6.85
CA SER A 340 -19.66 10.24 -6.77
C SER A 340 -19.05 11.54 -7.30
N ASP A 341 -19.87 12.45 -7.82
CA ASP A 341 -19.39 13.69 -8.43
C ASP A 341 -18.92 14.69 -7.37
N GLN A 342 -17.84 15.41 -7.67
CA GLN A 342 -17.27 16.42 -6.79
C GLN A 342 -18.32 17.48 -6.41
N GLY A 343 -18.38 17.84 -5.12
CA GLY A 343 -19.30 18.83 -4.59
C GLY A 343 -20.67 18.27 -4.20
N THR A 344 -20.96 17.00 -4.53
CA THR A 344 -22.18 16.35 -4.08
C THR A 344 -22.22 16.29 -2.55
N LYS A 345 -23.36 16.69 -1.96
CA LYS A 345 -23.59 16.61 -0.53
C LYS A 345 -24.32 15.32 -0.20
N VAL A 346 -23.85 14.63 0.84
CA VAL A 346 -24.43 13.39 1.35
C VAL A 346 -24.46 13.40 2.87
N ILE A 347 -25.23 12.54 3.48
CA ILE A 347 -25.35 12.47 4.94
C ILE A 347 -24.47 11.33 5.46
N ALA A 348 -23.45 11.65 6.26
CA ALA A 348 -22.70 10.67 7.04
C ALA A 348 -23.42 10.41 8.37
N LYS A 349 -23.85 9.16 8.61
CA LYS A 349 -24.63 8.77 9.78
C LYS A 349 -23.90 7.73 10.63
N ASN A 350 -23.80 8.01 11.92
CA ASN A 350 -23.32 7.08 12.94
C ASN A 350 -24.26 7.14 14.17
N GLY A 351 -25.09 6.13 14.34
CA GLY A 351 -26.12 6.12 15.41
C GLY A 351 -27.04 7.35 15.32
N SER A 352 -27.01 8.18 16.36
CA SER A 352 -27.78 9.44 16.43
C SER A 352 -27.08 10.63 15.71
N LYS A 353 -25.78 10.54 15.45
CA LYS A 353 -25.00 11.60 14.80
C LYS A 353 -25.25 11.57 13.28
N SER A 354 -25.58 12.71 12.73
CA SER A 354 -25.79 12.88 11.28
C SER A 354 -25.12 14.18 10.84
N LEU A 355 -24.20 14.09 9.87
CA LEU A 355 -23.41 15.22 9.38
C LEU A 355 -23.58 15.32 7.88
N GLU A 356 -23.81 16.50 7.34
CA GLU A 356 -23.71 16.75 5.92
C GLU A 356 -22.24 16.80 5.52
N VAL A 357 -21.78 15.87 4.68
CA VAL A 357 -20.42 15.80 4.19
C VAL A 357 -20.39 15.99 2.67
N MET A 358 -19.28 16.52 2.17
CA MET A 358 -19.11 16.81 0.76
C MET A 358 -18.17 15.83 0.08
N ILE A 359 -18.57 15.29 -1.06
CA ILE A 359 -17.75 14.46 -1.92
C ILE A 359 -16.64 15.31 -2.55
N ASN A 360 -15.43 14.79 -2.53
CA ASN A 360 -14.26 15.38 -3.15
C ASN A 360 -13.57 14.40 -4.08
N GLU A 361 -12.98 14.94 -5.14
CA GLU A 361 -12.05 14.18 -5.97
C GLU A 361 -10.80 13.80 -5.16
N LEU A 362 -10.22 12.68 -5.56
CA LEU A 362 -8.94 12.22 -5.07
C LEU A 362 -7.87 12.43 -6.14
N PRO A 363 -6.72 12.95 -5.72
CA PRO A 363 -6.33 13.33 -4.36
C PRO A 363 -6.93 14.67 -3.93
N PHE A 364 -7.01 14.88 -2.61
CA PHE A 364 -7.47 16.16 -2.09
C PHE A 364 -6.53 17.30 -2.53
N LYS A 365 -7.10 18.37 -3.04
CA LYS A 365 -6.36 19.59 -3.40
C LYS A 365 -6.37 20.56 -2.19
N LYS A 366 -5.28 21.31 -2.06
CA LYS A 366 -5.14 22.35 -1.03
C LYS A 366 -6.02 23.55 -1.36
#